data_2d472bf5910b3b5f8196e88171957274
#
_entry.id   2d472bf5910b3b5f8196e88171957274
#
_cell.length_a   1.000
_cell.length_b   1.000
_cell.length_c   1.000
_cell.angle_alpha   90.00
_cell.angle_beta   90.00
_cell.angle_gamma   90.00
#
_symmetry.space_group_name_H-M   'P 1'
#
loop_
_entity.id
_entity.type
_entity.pdbx_description
1 polymer ?
#
loop_
_entity_poly.entity_id
_entity_poly.type
_entity_poly.pdbx_seq_one_letter_code
_entity_poly.pdbx_strand_id
1 'polypeptide(L)'
;MQVSKSYAWRGAGKETRKNSPLLPSNIRGLIIGKSNCGKTTAMMNLLLQKDWLDYELLHVFGKSLHQREYKILRKGLESGLSKAQISNIFENQDALNIDPVKLIEIYLDQGGTADGKIKANFYSDCSSQVPDPTELNELQKNLLILDDCLLEKQAKAEAYYTRGRHNNCDTFYISQNYFRLPRQTIRENSNLIILFPQDSKNIAHIHADHCTDIDIKEFKDFCNAVWRVRYNFVTIDLTSSKLNGKYRENFDNFYFPNT
;
A
#
# COMPACT_ATOMS: atom_id res chain seq x y z
N MET A 1 -0.67 -10.89 -37.94
CA MET A 1 0.29 -9.83 -37.62
C MET A 1 1.11 -10.31 -36.41
N GLN A 2 2.35 -10.77 -36.62
CA GLN A 2 3.20 -11.23 -35.53
C GLN A 2 3.67 -9.99 -34.78
N VAL A 3 3.24 -9.84 -33.51
CA VAL A 3 3.84 -8.88 -32.62
C VAL A 3 5.22 -9.39 -32.27
N SER A 4 6.26 -8.76 -32.78
CA SER A 4 7.64 -9.05 -32.42
C SER A 4 7.79 -8.91 -30.91
N LYS A 5 8.39 -9.92 -30.27
CA LYS A 5 8.77 -9.86 -28.85
C LYS A 5 9.68 -8.66 -28.66
N SER A 6 9.11 -7.54 -28.22
CA SER A 6 9.87 -6.32 -27.98
C SER A 6 10.79 -6.53 -26.79
N TYR A 7 12.01 -6.46 -27.04
CA TYR A 7 13.18 -5.96 -26.35
C TYR A 7 12.98 -5.63 -24.87
N ALA A 8 13.00 -6.66 -24.05
CA ALA A 8 13.39 -6.46 -22.66
C ALA A 8 14.91 -6.33 -22.65
N TRP A 9 15.42 -5.13 -22.55
CA TRP A 9 16.80 -4.89 -22.15
C TRP A 9 16.94 -5.36 -20.70
N ARG A 10 17.26 -6.64 -20.53
CA ARG A 10 17.58 -7.20 -19.22
C ARG A 10 19.06 -6.89 -18.98
N GLY A 11 19.31 -5.85 -18.21
CA GLY A 11 20.62 -5.68 -17.58
C GLY A 11 20.99 -6.96 -16.85
N ALA A 12 22.17 -7.49 -17.12
CA ALA A 12 22.66 -8.72 -16.54
C ALA A 12 22.72 -8.60 -15.00
N GLY A 13 22.08 -9.53 -14.31
CA GLY A 13 22.59 -10.03 -13.04
C GLY A 13 22.12 -9.42 -11.73
N LYS A 14 20.88 -8.94 -11.58
CA LYS A 14 20.24 -8.85 -10.26
C LYS A 14 18.90 -9.54 -10.30
N GLU A 15 18.72 -10.53 -9.42
CA GLU A 15 17.37 -10.97 -9.05
C GLU A 15 16.61 -9.72 -8.60
N THR A 16 15.76 -9.19 -9.48
CA THR A 16 14.87 -8.11 -9.10
C THR A 16 13.86 -8.72 -8.14
N ARG A 17 14.00 -8.43 -6.85
CA ARG A 17 12.98 -8.69 -5.84
C ARG A 17 11.67 -8.14 -6.37
N LYS A 18 10.62 -8.93 -6.25
CA LYS A 18 9.32 -8.62 -6.84
C LYS A 18 8.25 -8.68 -5.77
N ASN A 19 7.35 -7.71 -5.83
CA ASN A 19 6.08 -7.81 -5.12
C ASN A 19 5.31 -9.07 -5.56
N SER A 20 4.30 -9.46 -4.78
CA SER A 20 3.37 -10.52 -5.15
C SER A 20 2.92 -10.40 -6.61
N PRO A 21 2.74 -11.51 -7.34
CA PRO A 21 2.15 -11.50 -8.69
C PRO A 21 0.75 -10.85 -8.75
N LEU A 22 0.08 -10.73 -7.61
CA LEU A 22 -1.22 -10.07 -7.48
C LEU A 22 -1.10 -8.53 -7.35
N LEU A 23 0.12 -7.99 -7.35
CA LEU A 23 0.37 -6.57 -7.23
C LEU A 23 1.20 -6.06 -8.42
N PRO A 24 1.08 -4.79 -8.80
CA PRO A 24 1.96 -4.19 -9.78
C PRO A 24 3.44 -4.30 -9.38
N SER A 25 4.32 -4.45 -10.35
CA SER A 25 5.78 -4.53 -10.12
C SER A 25 6.37 -3.24 -9.54
N ASN A 26 5.78 -2.10 -9.90
CA ASN A 26 6.07 -0.78 -9.33
C ASN A 26 4.76 -0.15 -8.89
N ILE A 27 4.56 -0.04 -7.58
CA ILE A 27 3.28 0.37 -7.03
C ILE A 27 3.22 1.89 -6.87
N ARG A 28 2.12 2.46 -7.35
CA ARG A 28 1.62 3.80 -7.01
C ARG A 28 0.20 3.62 -6.52
N GLY A 29 0.09 3.18 -5.27
CA GLY A 29 -1.14 2.69 -4.66
C GLY A 29 -1.92 3.78 -3.94
N LEU A 30 -3.24 3.75 -4.06
CA LEU A 30 -4.15 4.54 -3.24
C LEU A 30 -4.94 3.60 -2.33
N ILE A 31 -5.04 3.93 -1.05
CA ILE A 31 -5.93 3.26 -0.10
C ILE A 31 -6.97 4.29 0.35
N ILE A 32 -8.19 4.14 -0.12
CA ILE A 32 -9.25 5.15 0.05
C ILE A 32 -10.38 4.59 0.91
N GLY A 33 -10.76 5.34 1.94
CA GLY A 33 -11.88 4.95 2.81
C GLY A 33 -12.08 5.89 3.98
N LYS A 34 -13.26 5.89 4.57
CA LYS A 34 -13.58 6.68 5.77
C LYS A 34 -12.72 6.26 6.97
N SER A 35 -12.74 7.03 8.03
CA SER A 35 -12.09 6.63 9.29
C SER A 35 -12.65 5.29 9.78
N ASN A 36 -11.80 4.48 10.42
CA ASN A 36 -12.17 3.20 11.04
C ASN A 36 -12.74 2.14 10.08
N CYS A 37 -12.46 2.24 8.78
CA CYS A 37 -12.91 1.23 7.81
C CYS A 37 -11.90 0.09 7.56
N GLY A 38 -10.71 0.12 8.16
CA GLY A 38 -9.70 -0.93 8.03
C GLY A 38 -8.50 -0.59 7.14
N LYS A 39 -8.33 0.67 6.67
CA LYS A 39 -7.22 1.07 5.79
C LYS A 39 -5.84 0.74 6.36
N THR A 40 -5.60 1.14 7.60
CA THR A 40 -4.31 0.91 8.28
C THR A 40 -4.06 -0.58 8.46
N THR A 41 -5.08 -1.35 8.84
CA THR A 41 -4.98 -2.82 8.95
C THR A 41 -4.65 -3.46 7.60
N ALA A 42 -5.31 -3.06 6.52
CA ALA A 42 -5.00 -3.56 5.18
C ALA A 42 -3.55 -3.24 4.77
N MET A 43 -3.06 -2.03 5.10
CA MET A 43 -1.67 -1.66 4.86
C MET A 43 -0.69 -2.51 5.69
N MET A 44 -1.00 -2.76 6.98
CA MET A 44 -0.18 -3.62 7.83
C MET A 44 -0.13 -5.06 7.30
N ASN A 45 -1.25 -5.59 6.82
CA ASN A 45 -1.28 -6.91 6.18
C ASN A 45 -0.37 -6.95 4.94
N LEU A 46 -0.43 -5.94 4.07
CA LEU A 46 0.47 -5.85 2.91
C LEU A 46 1.95 -5.77 3.30
N LEU A 47 2.27 -5.05 4.37
CA LEU A 47 3.64 -4.87 4.85
C LEU A 47 4.22 -6.15 5.46
N LEU A 48 3.42 -6.87 6.25
CA LEU A 48 3.91 -7.90 7.14
C LEU A 48 3.75 -9.32 6.58
N GLN A 49 2.72 -9.55 5.75
CA GLN A 49 2.53 -10.85 5.15
C GLN A 49 3.69 -11.21 4.21
N LYS A 50 4.12 -12.47 4.30
CA LYS A 50 5.16 -13.02 3.45
C LYS A 50 4.75 -12.93 1.98
N ASP A 51 5.71 -12.58 1.13
CA ASP A 51 5.59 -12.58 -0.34
C ASP A 51 4.56 -11.58 -0.93
N TRP A 52 4.09 -10.59 -0.14
CA TRP A 52 3.22 -9.52 -0.65
C TRP A 52 4.02 -8.32 -1.15
N LEU A 53 4.58 -7.53 -0.27
CA LEU A 53 5.43 -6.38 -0.64
C LEU A 53 6.89 -6.72 -0.38
N ASP A 54 7.74 -6.47 -1.35
CA ASP A 54 9.18 -6.60 -1.21
C ASP A 54 9.81 -5.22 -1.01
N TYR A 55 10.47 -5.00 0.12
CA TYR A 55 11.18 -3.76 0.45
C TYR A 55 12.31 -4.00 1.44
N GLU A 56 13.35 -3.19 1.34
CA GLU A 56 14.52 -3.19 2.23
C GLU A 56 14.53 -1.94 3.12
N LEU A 57 14.00 -0.83 2.60
CA LEU A 57 13.89 0.43 3.32
C LEU A 57 12.46 0.93 3.27
N LEU A 58 11.86 1.10 4.45
CA LEU A 58 10.52 1.60 4.64
C LEU A 58 10.56 3.06 5.09
N HIS A 59 9.81 3.91 4.42
CA HIS A 59 9.56 5.29 4.82
C HIS A 59 8.08 5.44 5.15
N VAL A 60 7.77 5.87 6.37
CA VAL A 60 6.39 6.12 6.80
C VAL A 60 6.24 7.56 7.23
N PHE A 61 5.42 8.29 6.50
CA PHE A 61 4.95 9.60 6.94
C PHE A 61 3.49 9.50 7.39
N GLY A 62 3.18 10.08 8.54
CA GLY A 62 1.80 10.14 9.02
C GLY A 62 1.63 11.04 10.23
N LYS A 63 0.46 11.69 10.30
CA LYS A 63 0.07 12.49 11.48
C LYS A 63 -0.39 11.60 12.66
N SER A 64 -0.75 10.37 12.38
CA SER A 64 -1.32 9.42 13.34
C SER A 64 -0.36 8.27 13.71
N LEU A 65 0.96 8.50 13.64
CA LEU A 65 1.99 7.50 13.99
C LEU A 65 1.98 7.07 15.48
N HIS A 66 1.18 7.75 16.31
CA HIS A 66 0.91 7.36 17.69
C HIS A 66 -0.10 6.21 17.82
N GLN A 67 -0.78 5.83 16.73
CA GLN A 67 -1.68 4.68 16.71
C GLN A 67 -0.93 3.38 16.98
N ARG A 68 -1.66 2.41 17.55
CA ARG A 68 -1.13 1.13 18.02
C ARG A 68 -0.35 0.40 16.93
N GLU A 69 -0.91 0.31 15.74
CA GLU A 69 -0.33 -0.38 14.59
C GLU A 69 1.04 0.17 14.20
N TYR A 70 1.16 1.50 14.12
CA TYR A 70 2.43 2.15 13.80
C TYR A 70 3.45 2.04 14.92
N LYS A 71 3.01 2.04 16.19
CA LYS A 71 3.92 1.82 17.35
C LYS A 71 4.53 0.41 17.30
N ILE A 72 3.71 -0.61 17.03
CA ILE A 72 4.18 -1.99 16.89
C ILE A 72 5.16 -2.11 15.74
N LEU A 73 4.76 -1.61 14.55
CA LEU A 73 5.60 -1.66 13.37
C LEU A 73 6.95 -0.98 13.62
N ARG A 74 6.92 0.23 14.18
CA ARG A 74 8.14 0.99 14.51
C ARG A 74 9.03 0.22 15.49
N LYS A 75 8.50 -0.14 16.65
CA LYS A 75 9.27 -0.83 17.69
C LYS A 75 9.81 -2.17 17.21
N GLY A 76 9.00 -2.94 16.46
CA GLY A 76 9.42 -4.22 15.88
C GLY A 76 10.58 -4.06 14.91
N LEU A 77 10.48 -3.14 13.96
CA LEU A 77 11.54 -2.91 12.97
C LEU A 77 12.79 -2.29 13.60
N GLU A 78 12.66 -1.33 14.53
CA GLU A 78 13.78 -0.76 15.29
C GLU A 78 14.51 -1.81 16.14
N SER A 79 13.78 -2.80 16.65
CA SER A 79 14.33 -3.94 17.39
C SER A 79 14.91 -5.04 16.49
N GLY A 80 14.90 -4.86 15.17
CA GLY A 80 15.43 -5.84 14.21
C GLY A 80 14.57 -7.08 14.02
N LEU A 81 13.27 -7.02 14.33
CA LEU A 81 12.35 -8.14 14.08
C LEU A 81 12.04 -8.29 12.60
N SER A 82 11.86 -9.53 12.15
CA SER A 82 11.37 -9.86 10.81
C SER A 82 9.86 -9.58 10.68
N LYS A 83 9.38 -9.48 9.43
CA LYS A 83 7.95 -9.32 9.14
C LYS A 83 7.10 -10.38 9.84
N ALA A 84 7.53 -11.64 9.81
CA ALA A 84 6.79 -12.75 10.41
C ALA A 84 6.68 -12.64 11.93
N GLN A 85 7.75 -12.19 12.59
CA GLN A 85 7.75 -11.97 14.05
C GLN A 85 6.82 -10.83 14.43
N ILE A 86 6.85 -9.72 13.69
CA ILE A 86 5.94 -8.59 13.92
C ILE A 86 4.49 -9.00 13.64
N SER A 87 4.21 -9.75 12.56
CA SER A 87 2.86 -10.26 12.26
C SER A 87 2.31 -11.14 13.37
N ASN A 88 3.12 -12.04 13.89
CA ASN A 88 2.74 -12.90 15.01
C ASN A 88 2.38 -12.10 16.28
N ILE A 89 3.11 -11.02 16.55
CA ILE A 89 2.78 -10.12 17.67
C ILE A 89 1.44 -9.41 17.41
N PHE A 90 1.19 -8.98 16.18
CA PHE A 90 -0.10 -8.39 15.79
C PHE A 90 -1.27 -9.34 15.99
N GLU A 91 -1.14 -10.60 15.59
CA GLU A 91 -2.20 -11.60 15.67
C GLU A 91 -2.51 -12.02 17.12
N ASN A 92 -1.50 -12.05 17.98
CA ASN A 92 -1.63 -12.52 19.36
C ASN A 92 -1.92 -11.40 20.38
N GLN A 93 -1.87 -10.14 19.98
CA GLN A 93 -1.99 -8.99 20.88
C GLN A 93 -3.33 -8.90 21.63
N ASP A 94 -4.43 -9.27 20.95
CA ASP A 94 -5.78 -9.16 21.52
C ASP A 94 -6.05 -10.24 22.57
N ALA A 95 -5.41 -11.41 22.44
CA ALA A 95 -5.56 -12.53 23.37
C ALA A 95 -4.91 -12.28 24.73
N LEU A 96 -3.87 -11.43 24.81
CA LEU A 96 -3.07 -11.24 26.01
C LEU A 96 -3.40 -9.96 26.78
N ASN A 97 -4.20 -9.04 26.23
CA ASN A 97 -4.56 -7.74 26.81
C ASN A 97 -3.34 -6.93 27.33
N ILE A 98 -2.17 -7.13 26.70
CA ILE A 98 -0.90 -6.47 27.02
C ILE A 98 -0.59 -5.41 25.96
N ASP A 99 0.09 -4.33 26.36
CA ASP A 99 0.61 -3.34 25.41
C ASP A 99 1.56 -4.06 24.41
N PRO A 100 1.29 -3.97 23.10
CA PRO A 100 2.10 -4.65 22.09
C PRO A 100 3.59 -4.27 22.11
N VAL A 101 3.92 -3.05 22.52
CA VAL A 101 5.32 -2.62 22.67
C VAL A 101 5.99 -3.44 23.77
N LYS A 102 5.29 -3.68 24.89
CA LYS A 102 5.76 -4.57 25.96
C LYS A 102 5.90 -6.02 25.52
N LEU A 103 5.02 -6.49 24.63
CA LEU A 103 5.16 -7.84 24.07
C LEU A 103 6.47 -8.01 23.30
N ILE A 104 6.89 -7.00 22.55
CA ILE A 104 8.18 -7.02 21.85
C ILE A 104 9.33 -7.08 22.86
N GLU A 105 9.27 -6.29 23.92
CA GLU A 105 10.28 -6.29 24.99
C GLU A 105 10.36 -7.66 25.68
N ILE A 106 9.22 -8.23 26.08
CA ILE A 106 9.15 -9.56 26.68
C ILE A 106 9.71 -10.62 25.72
N TYR A 107 9.38 -10.58 24.44
CA TYR A 107 9.90 -11.50 23.44
C TYR A 107 11.44 -11.47 23.36
N LEU A 108 12.02 -10.26 23.35
CA LEU A 108 13.47 -10.08 23.30
C LEU A 108 14.17 -10.52 24.61
N ASP A 109 13.59 -10.22 25.76
CA ASP A 109 14.10 -10.60 27.08
C ASP A 109 14.10 -12.12 27.29
N GLN A 110 13.17 -12.83 26.64
CA GLN A 110 13.11 -14.30 26.63
C GLN A 110 14.08 -14.96 25.64
N GLY A 111 14.99 -14.19 25.04
CA GLY A 111 15.97 -14.68 24.08
C GLY A 111 15.47 -14.81 22.66
N GLY A 112 14.40 -14.08 22.32
CA GLY A 112 13.92 -13.97 20.95
C GLY A 112 14.99 -13.42 20.01
N THR A 113 15.14 -14.03 18.84
CA THR A 113 16.11 -13.60 17.83
C THR A 113 15.62 -12.38 17.07
N ALA A 114 16.54 -11.47 16.72
CA ALA A 114 16.31 -10.31 15.88
C ALA A 114 17.05 -10.52 14.54
N ASP A 115 16.40 -11.16 13.58
CA ASP A 115 16.96 -11.55 12.27
C ASP A 115 16.43 -10.68 11.10
N GLY A 116 15.61 -9.69 11.41
CA GLY A 116 15.06 -8.74 10.44
C GLY A 116 16.13 -7.81 9.86
N LYS A 117 16.07 -7.62 8.54
CA LYS A 117 17.01 -6.77 7.79
C LYS A 117 16.41 -5.48 7.28
N ILE A 118 15.10 -5.27 7.50
CA ILE A 118 14.38 -4.10 7.02
C ILE A 118 14.74 -2.90 7.90
N LYS A 119 15.11 -1.80 7.24
CA LYS A 119 15.28 -0.51 7.87
C LYS A 119 14.01 0.33 7.71
N ALA A 120 13.69 1.14 8.71
CA ALA A 120 12.49 1.99 8.66
C ALA A 120 12.75 3.38 9.21
N ASN A 121 12.18 4.38 8.54
CA ASN A 121 12.18 5.77 8.95
C ASN A 121 10.74 6.25 9.10
N PHE A 122 10.44 6.93 10.20
CA PHE A 122 9.11 7.44 10.51
C PHE A 122 9.16 8.96 10.62
N TYR A 123 8.30 9.64 9.89
CA TYR A 123 8.31 11.09 9.74
C TYR A 123 7.01 11.71 10.23
N SER A 124 7.09 12.82 10.94
CA SER A 124 5.94 13.62 11.39
C SER A 124 5.70 14.88 10.55
N ASP A 125 6.69 15.27 9.74
CA ASP A 125 6.63 16.40 8.81
C ASP A 125 6.99 15.95 7.39
N CYS A 126 6.02 16.05 6.47
CA CYS A 126 6.19 15.61 5.09
C CYS A 126 7.15 16.51 4.30
N SER A 127 7.09 17.81 4.54
CA SER A 127 7.82 18.80 3.72
C SER A 127 9.31 18.83 4.01
N SER A 128 9.71 18.65 5.26
CA SER A 128 11.10 18.78 5.71
C SER A 128 11.81 17.45 5.92
N GLN A 129 11.09 16.39 6.31
CA GLN A 129 11.70 15.13 6.76
C GLN A 129 11.64 14.02 5.70
N VAL A 130 10.58 13.97 4.88
CA VAL A 130 10.49 12.96 3.81
C VAL A 130 11.51 13.31 2.72
N PRO A 131 12.43 12.40 2.36
CA PRO A 131 13.42 12.67 1.33
C PRO A 131 12.77 12.96 -0.03
N ASP A 132 13.46 13.62 -0.94
CA ASP A 132 13.04 13.66 -2.35
C ASP A 132 13.27 12.26 -2.96
N PRO A 133 12.45 11.81 -3.92
CA PRO A 133 12.67 10.53 -4.58
C PRO A 133 14.09 10.37 -5.14
N THR A 134 14.71 11.46 -5.60
CA THR A 134 16.07 11.46 -6.16
C THR A 134 17.18 11.27 -5.12
N GLU A 135 16.86 11.42 -3.84
CA GLU A 135 17.80 11.19 -2.73
C GLU A 135 17.81 9.71 -2.30
N LEU A 136 16.87 8.90 -2.79
CA LEU A 136 16.79 7.49 -2.46
C LEU A 136 17.88 6.68 -3.19
N ASN A 137 18.40 5.67 -2.52
CA ASN A 137 19.30 4.72 -3.15
C ASN A 137 18.50 3.79 -4.08
N GLU A 138 18.70 3.95 -5.39
CA GLU A 138 18.03 3.13 -6.43
C GLU A 138 18.39 1.65 -6.41
N LEU A 139 19.51 1.30 -5.77
CA LEU A 139 19.96 -0.08 -5.61
C LEU A 139 19.19 -0.83 -4.52
N GLN A 140 18.48 -0.11 -3.64
CA GLN A 140 17.64 -0.66 -2.61
C GLN A 140 16.17 -0.63 -3.05
N LYS A 141 15.40 -1.62 -2.65
CA LYS A 141 13.95 -1.56 -2.81
C LYS A 141 13.35 -0.69 -1.72
N ASN A 142 12.85 0.46 -2.11
CA ASN A 142 12.25 1.44 -1.21
C ASN A 142 10.73 1.32 -1.22
N LEU A 143 10.10 1.60 -0.08
CA LEU A 143 8.66 1.70 0.06
C LEU A 143 8.30 2.95 0.86
N LEU A 144 7.47 3.83 0.31
CA LEU A 144 6.93 5.00 0.99
C LEU A 144 5.45 4.84 1.28
N ILE A 145 5.08 5.10 2.53
CA ILE A 145 3.68 5.21 2.97
C ILE A 145 3.42 6.66 3.39
N LEU A 146 2.40 7.25 2.79
CA LEU A 146 1.88 8.57 3.11
C LEU A 146 0.50 8.40 3.73
N ASP A 147 0.38 8.58 5.05
CA ASP A 147 -0.89 8.41 5.78
C ASP A 147 -1.41 9.75 6.29
N ASP A 148 -2.64 10.09 5.90
CA ASP A 148 -3.37 11.29 6.30
C ASP A 148 -2.64 12.62 6.00
N CYS A 149 -2.08 12.74 4.80
CA CYS A 149 -1.33 13.93 4.36
C CYS A 149 -2.13 14.94 3.54
N LEU A 150 -3.47 14.87 3.48
CA LEU A 150 -4.29 15.75 2.64
C LEU A 150 -4.17 17.25 2.98
N LEU A 151 -3.78 17.58 4.20
CA LEU A 151 -3.59 18.97 4.64
C LEU A 151 -2.14 19.45 4.49
N GLU A 152 -1.23 18.56 4.12
CA GLU A 152 0.17 18.89 3.87
C GLU A 152 0.37 19.41 2.45
N LYS A 153 1.52 20.06 2.21
CA LYS A 153 1.94 20.42 0.84
C LYS A 153 2.15 19.15 0.02
N GLN A 154 1.44 19.00 -1.08
CA GLN A 154 1.42 17.76 -1.87
C GLN A 154 2.66 17.54 -2.73
N ALA A 155 3.53 18.54 -2.91
CA ALA A 155 4.67 18.48 -3.82
C ALA A 155 5.57 17.24 -3.63
N LYS A 156 5.81 16.81 -2.38
CA LYS A 156 6.56 15.58 -2.10
C LYS A 156 5.81 14.33 -2.56
N ALA A 157 4.52 14.21 -2.20
CA ALA A 157 3.67 13.10 -2.64
C ALA A 157 3.60 13.03 -4.18
N GLU A 158 3.38 14.14 -4.85
CA GLU A 158 3.35 14.25 -6.31
C GLU A 158 4.67 13.81 -6.94
N ALA A 159 5.82 14.18 -6.35
CA ALA A 159 7.14 13.76 -6.81
C ALA A 159 7.30 12.23 -6.78
N TYR A 160 6.82 11.57 -5.74
CA TYR A 160 6.86 10.10 -5.65
C TYR A 160 5.95 9.42 -6.67
N TYR A 161 4.75 9.94 -6.91
CA TYR A 161 3.83 9.38 -7.91
C TYR A 161 4.33 9.55 -9.34
N THR A 162 5.07 10.61 -9.62
CA THR A 162 5.60 10.89 -10.96
C THR A 162 6.97 10.28 -11.20
N ARG A 163 7.88 10.28 -10.22
CA ARG A 163 9.29 9.94 -10.36
C ARG A 163 9.78 8.77 -9.48
N GLY A 164 9.06 8.41 -8.41
CA GLY A 164 9.52 7.41 -7.44
C GLY A 164 9.92 6.08 -8.05
N ARG A 165 9.23 5.65 -9.12
CA ARG A 165 9.55 4.41 -9.85
C ARG A 165 10.98 4.35 -10.41
N HIS A 166 11.57 5.50 -10.77
CA HIS A 166 12.92 5.57 -11.31
C HIS A 166 13.98 5.33 -10.21
N ASN A 167 13.59 5.52 -8.96
CA ASN A 167 14.43 5.32 -7.79
C ASN A 167 14.02 4.07 -6.99
N ASN A 168 13.45 3.07 -7.68
CA ASN A 168 13.06 1.78 -7.11
C ASN A 168 12.20 1.91 -5.84
N CYS A 169 11.23 2.85 -5.88
CA CYS A 169 10.35 3.15 -4.76
C CYS A 169 8.89 2.85 -5.11
N ASP A 170 8.29 1.93 -4.37
CA ASP A 170 6.85 1.78 -4.32
C ASP A 170 6.25 2.81 -3.37
N THR A 171 5.05 3.31 -3.69
CA THR A 171 4.41 4.36 -2.90
C THR A 171 2.95 4.02 -2.64
N PHE A 172 2.51 4.19 -1.39
CA PHE A 172 1.10 4.14 -1.01
C PHE A 172 0.67 5.46 -0.40
N TYR A 173 -0.48 5.96 -0.81
CA TYR A 173 -1.15 7.10 -0.21
C TYR A 173 -2.46 6.63 0.42
N ILE A 174 -2.55 6.75 1.73
CA ILE A 174 -3.75 6.42 2.51
C ILE A 174 -4.57 7.70 2.71
N SER A 175 -5.80 7.73 2.21
CA SER A 175 -6.65 8.92 2.25
C SER A 175 -8.09 8.58 2.61
N GLN A 176 -8.77 9.56 3.20
CA GLN A 176 -10.20 9.46 3.45
C GLN A 176 -11.05 9.93 2.26
N ASN A 177 -10.47 10.74 1.38
CA ASN A 177 -11.19 11.38 0.29
C ASN A 177 -10.40 11.32 -1.02
N TYR A 178 -10.95 10.58 -1.98
CA TYR A 178 -10.34 10.43 -3.29
C TYR A 178 -10.31 11.75 -4.08
N PHE A 179 -11.41 12.49 -4.09
CA PHE A 179 -11.55 13.67 -4.91
C PHE A 179 -10.61 14.81 -4.53
N ARG A 180 -10.18 14.87 -3.25
CA ARG A 180 -9.25 15.91 -2.77
C ARG A 180 -7.79 15.65 -3.17
N LEU A 181 -7.46 14.46 -3.65
CA LEU A 181 -6.11 14.15 -4.13
C LEU A 181 -5.83 14.89 -5.45
N PRO A 182 -4.61 15.41 -5.66
CA PRO A 182 -4.19 16.01 -6.93
C PRO A 182 -4.47 15.09 -8.11
N ARG A 183 -5.29 15.60 -9.07
CA ARG A 183 -5.76 14.76 -10.17
C ARG A 183 -4.64 14.34 -11.10
N GLN A 184 -3.92 15.31 -11.65
CA GLN A 184 -2.94 15.08 -12.72
C GLN A 184 -1.69 14.33 -12.26
N THR A 185 -1.30 14.51 -11.00
CA THR A 185 -0.04 14.01 -10.49
C THR A 185 -0.20 12.74 -9.63
N ILE A 186 -1.25 12.63 -8.83
CA ILE A 186 -1.48 11.48 -7.95
C ILE A 186 -2.51 10.53 -8.56
N ARG A 187 -3.76 10.99 -8.81
CA ARG A 187 -4.83 10.08 -9.27
C ARG A 187 -4.52 9.44 -10.61
N GLU A 188 -4.13 10.24 -11.62
CA GLU A 188 -3.84 9.76 -12.99
C GLU A 188 -2.56 8.91 -13.05
N ASN A 189 -1.63 9.06 -12.11
CA ASN A 189 -0.42 8.23 -12.02
C ASN A 189 -0.59 6.98 -11.15
N SER A 190 -1.71 6.83 -10.46
CA SER A 190 -1.97 5.63 -9.65
C SER A 190 -2.17 4.41 -10.54
N ASN A 191 -1.70 3.25 -10.06
CA ASN A 191 -1.85 1.98 -10.77
C ASN A 191 -2.48 0.86 -9.92
N LEU A 192 -2.73 1.14 -8.65
CA LEU A 192 -3.42 0.24 -7.73
C LEU A 192 -4.33 1.05 -6.82
N ILE A 193 -5.60 0.70 -6.72
CA ILE A 193 -6.55 1.35 -5.82
C ILE A 193 -7.18 0.30 -4.92
N ILE A 194 -7.06 0.50 -3.61
CA ILE A 194 -7.72 -0.28 -2.57
C ILE A 194 -8.85 0.60 -2.02
N LEU A 195 -10.08 0.23 -2.33
CA LEU A 195 -11.25 1.05 -2.12
C LEU A 195 -12.16 0.44 -1.06
N PHE A 196 -12.19 1.07 0.10
CA PHE A 196 -13.15 0.79 1.17
C PHE A 196 -14.47 1.53 0.91
N PRO A 197 -15.54 1.26 1.69
CA PRO A 197 -16.85 1.87 1.50
C PRO A 197 -16.79 3.39 1.29
N GLN A 198 -17.41 3.83 0.19
CA GLN A 198 -17.48 5.22 -0.25
C GLN A 198 -18.92 5.63 -0.58
N ASP A 199 -19.17 6.93 -0.61
CA ASP A 199 -20.42 7.46 -1.13
C ASP A 199 -20.49 7.38 -2.66
N SER A 200 -21.71 7.49 -3.20
CA SER A 200 -21.97 7.38 -4.64
C SER A 200 -21.23 8.42 -5.48
N LYS A 201 -20.89 9.59 -4.90
CA LYS A 201 -20.17 10.65 -5.59
C LYS A 201 -18.70 10.29 -5.79
N ASN A 202 -18.04 9.79 -4.74
CA ASN A 202 -16.66 9.30 -4.83
C ASN A 202 -16.55 8.09 -5.75
N ILE A 203 -17.51 7.16 -5.71
CA ILE A 203 -17.55 6.02 -6.64
C ILE A 203 -17.65 6.51 -8.09
N ALA A 204 -18.49 7.49 -8.38
CA ALA A 204 -18.62 8.05 -9.72
C ALA A 204 -17.32 8.70 -10.22
N HIS A 205 -16.59 9.40 -9.36
CA HIS A 205 -15.29 9.97 -9.71
C HIS A 205 -14.24 8.89 -9.99
N ILE A 206 -14.14 7.86 -9.15
CA ILE A 206 -13.20 6.75 -9.34
C ILE A 206 -13.53 6.00 -10.64
N HIS A 207 -14.82 5.75 -10.90
CA HIS A 207 -15.25 5.13 -12.13
C HIS A 207 -14.85 5.95 -13.35
N ALA A 208 -15.13 7.25 -13.36
CA ALA A 208 -14.80 8.15 -14.47
C ALA A 208 -13.29 8.27 -14.73
N ASP A 209 -12.49 8.22 -13.66
CA ASP A 209 -11.03 8.33 -13.79
C ASP A 209 -10.36 7.00 -14.20
N HIS A 210 -10.92 5.81 -13.81
CA HIS A 210 -10.17 4.56 -13.88
C HIS A 210 -10.93 3.32 -14.37
N CYS A 211 -12.25 3.34 -14.38
CA CYS A 211 -13.08 2.14 -14.55
C CYS A 211 -14.10 2.28 -15.68
N THR A 212 -13.77 3.04 -16.74
CA THR A 212 -14.68 3.27 -17.87
C THR A 212 -14.88 2.03 -18.76
N ASP A 213 -14.15 0.96 -18.49
CA ASP A 213 -14.26 -0.35 -19.14
C ASP A 213 -15.34 -1.27 -18.54
N ILE A 214 -16.05 -0.82 -17.50
CA ILE A 214 -17.22 -1.45 -16.88
C ILE A 214 -18.35 -0.43 -16.77
N ASP A 215 -19.61 -0.86 -16.88
CA ASP A 215 -20.76 0.03 -16.69
C ASP A 215 -20.79 0.57 -15.26
N ILE A 216 -21.19 1.86 -15.08
CA ILE A 216 -21.21 2.52 -13.78
C ILE A 216 -22.16 1.87 -12.78
N LYS A 217 -23.28 1.32 -13.25
CA LYS A 217 -24.25 0.62 -12.39
C LYS A 217 -23.64 -0.71 -11.92
N GLU A 218 -23.07 -1.46 -12.85
CA GLU A 218 -22.39 -2.73 -12.54
C GLU A 218 -21.23 -2.51 -11.56
N PHE A 219 -20.42 -1.47 -11.76
CA PHE A 219 -19.33 -1.12 -10.83
C PHE A 219 -19.85 -0.78 -9.44
N LYS A 220 -20.95 0.00 -9.34
CA LYS A 220 -21.60 0.31 -8.05
C LYS A 220 -22.15 -0.93 -7.37
N ASP A 221 -22.81 -1.80 -8.12
CA ASP A 221 -23.40 -3.04 -7.59
C ASP A 221 -22.30 -3.97 -7.07
N PHE A 222 -21.19 -4.11 -7.80
CA PHE A 222 -20.00 -4.83 -7.36
C PHE A 222 -19.42 -4.25 -6.06
N CYS A 223 -19.16 -2.96 -6.01
CA CYS A 223 -18.67 -2.30 -4.79
C CYS A 223 -19.60 -2.55 -3.60
N ASN A 224 -20.90 -2.36 -3.79
CA ASN A 224 -21.89 -2.54 -2.73
C ASN A 224 -21.96 -4.00 -2.27
N ALA A 225 -21.81 -4.97 -3.17
CA ALA A 225 -21.80 -6.38 -2.82
C ALA A 225 -20.61 -6.74 -1.92
N VAL A 226 -19.40 -6.29 -2.31
CA VAL A 226 -18.17 -6.49 -1.52
C VAL A 226 -18.27 -5.86 -0.13
N TRP A 227 -18.81 -4.67 -0.04
CA TRP A 227 -18.88 -3.89 1.21
C TRP A 227 -19.99 -4.34 2.18
N ARG A 228 -20.82 -5.33 1.83
CA ARG A 228 -21.74 -5.96 2.78
C ARG A 228 -21.01 -6.66 3.92
N VAL A 229 -19.83 -7.17 3.64
CA VAL A 229 -18.97 -7.76 4.65
C VAL A 229 -18.09 -6.66 5.24
N ARG A 230 -18.11 -6.54 6.56
CA ARG A 230 -17.33 -5.51 7.27
C ARG A 230 -15.84 -5.68 6.99
N TYR A 231 -15.17 -4.59 6.74
CA TYR A 231 -13.74 -4.49 6.41
C TYR A 231 -13.31 -5.01 5.04
N ASN A 232 -14.22 -5.59 4.25
CA ASN A 232 -13.92 -5.91 2.87
C ASN A 232 -13.72 -4.63 2.04
N PHE A 233 -12.88 -4.74 1.03
CA PHE A 233 -12.53 -3.66 0.11
C PHE A 233 -12.49 -4.16 -1.33
N VAL A 234 -12.62 -3.24 -2.26
CA VAL A 234 -12.43 -3.50 -3.69
C VAL A 234 -11.01 -3.14 -4.05
N THR A 235 -10.30 -4.05 -4.72
CA THR A 235 -9.02 -3.78 -5.36
C THR A 235 -9.23 -3.54 -6.85
N ILE A 236 -8.64 -2.44 -7.34
CA ILE A 236 -8.62 -2.09 -8.77
C ILE A 236 -7.16 -2.03 -9.19
N ASP A 237 -6.72 -3.04 -9.94
CA ASP A 237 -5.38 -3.13 -10.50
C ASP A 237 -5.38 -2.57 -11.92
N LEU A 238 -4.88 -1.35 -12.09
CA LEU A 238 -4.87 -0.65 -13.36
C LEU A 238 -3.78 -1.13 -14.33
N THR A 239 -2.94 -2.07 -13.90
CA THR A 239 -1.97 -2.74 -14.76
C THR A 239 -2.54 -4.00 -15.43
N SER A 240 -3.68 -4.46 -14.94
CA SER A 240 -4.41 -5.63 -15.44
C SER A 240 -5.60 -5.23 -16.30
N SER A 241 -5.98 -6.08 -17.26
CA SER A 241 -7.24 -5.90 -18.01
C SER A 241 -8.44 -6.40 -17.20
N LYS A 242 -9.65 -5.98 -17.59
CA LYS A 242 -10.88 -6.41 -16.90
C LYS A 242 -11.06 -7.93 -16.85
N LEU A 243 -10.53 -8.67 -17.82
CA LEU A 243 -10.59 -10.13 -17.89
C LEU A 243 -9.40 -10.83 -17.21
N ASN A 244 -8.40 -10.07 -16.74
CA ASN A 244 -7.19 -10.60 -16.10
C ASN A 244 -7.01 -10.07 -14.67
N GLY A 245 -8.11 -9.82 -13.95
CA GLY A 245 -8.06 -9.51 -12.55
C GLY A 245 -7.87 -8.05 -12.20
N LYS A 246 -8.33 -7.12 -13.06
CA LYS A 246 -8.39 -5.68 -12.75
C LYS A 246 -9.26 -5.43 -11.52
N TYR A 247 -10.38 -6.11 -11.40
CA TYR A 247 -11.35 -5.95 -10.30
C TYR A 247 -11.31 -7.15 -9.37
N ARG A 248 -11.20 -6.89 -8.06
CA ARG A 248 -11.13 -7.96 -7.05
C ARG A 248 -11.88 -7.55 -5.79
N GLU A 249 -12.50 -8.51 -5.14
CA GLU A 249 -12.88 -8.41 -3.73
C GLU A 249 -11.64 -8.75 -2.91
N ASN A 250 -11.27 -7.90 -1.99
CA ASN A 250 -10.00 -7.95 -1.28
C ASN A 250 -8.81 -8.01 -2.28
N PHE A 251 -7.79 -8.84 -2.05
CA PHE A 251 -6.63 -8.89 -2.95
C PHE A 251 -6.67 -10.01 -3.98
N ASP A 252 -7.40 -11.09 -3.74
CA ASP A 252 -7.27 -12.38 -4.41
C ASP A 252 -8.57 -12.96 -4.97
N ASN A 253 -9.74 -12.44 -4.62
CA ASN A 253 -11.00 -12.89 -5.17
C ASN A 253 -11.38 -12.08 -6.42
N PHE A 254 -11.15 -12.66 -7.60
CA PHE A 254 -11.31 -11.98 -8.88
C PHE A 254 -12.78 -11.78 -9.26
N TYR A 255 -13.12 -10.57 -9.65
CA TYR A 255 -14.41 -10.24 -10.27
C TYR A 255 -14.25 -10.02 -11.77
N PHE A 256 -15.09 -10.68 -12.55
CA PHE A 256 -15.14 -10.55 -14.00
C PHE A 256 -16.42 -9.84 -14.40
N PRO A 257 -16.33 -8.57 -14.84
CA PRO A 257 -17.49 -7.83 -15.31
C PRO A 257 -18.14 -8.50 -16.53
N ASN A 258 -19.46 -8.31 -16.64
CA ASN A 258 -20.20 -8.76 -17.83
C ASN A 258 -19.63 -8.10 -19.09
N THR A 259 -19.59 -8.86 -20.19
CA THR A 259 -19.12 -8.40 -21.50
C THR A 259 -20.16 -7.53 -22.20
#